data_955d3b5bc6ababa09ec8a3ce9cfa46a8
#
_entry.id   955d3b5bc6ababa09ec8a3ce9cfa46a8
#
_cell.length_a   1.000
_cell.length_b   1.000
_cell.length_c   1.000
_cell.angle_alpha   90.00
_cell.angle_beta   90.00
_cell.angle_gamma   90.00
#
_symmetry.space_group_name_H-M   'P 1'
#
loop_
_entity.id
_entity.type
_entity.pdbx_description
1 polymer ?
#
loop_
_entity_poly.entity_id
_entity_poly.type
_entity_poly.pdbx_seq_one_letter_code
_entity_poly.pdbx_strand_id
1 'polypeptide(L)'
;MDKAALRRDLIAQRQSLPDRLLRADQLQSVMRIWLVDRPDTVIGAYWPIKGEFDPLPALHRWKEDGELLDQPQLRRIGLPVVNKAHKTLTFHAWYPGCPMEEDAYGIPKPKDTEPIHPTLLFVPCVGYGPGGYRLGYGGGFYDRTLATLQPRPTTVGLGYTHGYLDEFEPEAHDLPLDAILNDNGVVWPV
;
A
#
# COMPACT_ATOMS: atom_id res chain seq x y z
N MET A 1 14.18 18.51 -10.47
CA MET A 1 14.25 17.05 -10.24
C MET A 1 13.50 16.33 -11.37
N ASP A 2 14.16 15.41 -12.05
CA ASP A 2 13.51 14.56 -13.06
C ASP A 2 12.87 13.35 -12.36
N LYS A 3 11.60 13.44 -12.04
CA LYS A 3 10.87 12.39 -11.34
C LYS A 3 10.74 11.11 -12.16
N ALA A 4 10.66 11.20 -13.48
CA ALA A 4 10.59 10.00 -14.34
C ALA A 4 11.89 9.20 -14.28
N ALA A 5 13.05 9.87 -14.37
CA ALA A 5 14.34 9.21 -14.20
C ALA A 5 14.52 8.63 -12.81
N LEU A 6 14.13 9.38 -11.78
CA LEU A 6 14.20 8.92 -10.39
C LEU A 6 13.36 7.67 -10.16
N ARG A 7 12.14 7.62 -10.71
CA ARG A 7 11.29 6.43 -10.64
C ARG A 7 11.95 5.21 -11.28
N ARG A 8 12.50 5.37 -12.48
CA ARG A 8 13.19 4.28 -13.19
C ARG A 8 14.34 3.73 -12.35
N ASP A 9 15.16 4.61 -11.79
CA ASP A 9 16.32 4.23 -10.99
C ASP A 9 15.91 3.50 -9.70
N LEU A 10 14.92 4.01 -8.99
CA LEU A 10 14.43 3.40 -7.75
C LEU A 10 13.78 2.04 -7.99
N ILE A 11 13.01 1.90 -9.07
CA ILE A 11 12.40 0.62 -9.45
C ILE A 11 13.49 -0.39 -9.82
N ALA A 12 14.49 0.02 -10.61
CA ALA A 12 15.61 -0.85 -10.96
C ALA A 12 16.40 -1.31 -9.73
N GLN A 13 16.69 -0.40 -8.80
CA GLN A 13 17.33 -0.74 -7.53
C GLN A 13 16.50 -1.74 -6.71
N ARG A 14 15.19 -1.53 -6.64
CA ARG A 14 14.29 -2.42 -5.91
C ARG A 14 14.29 -3.83 -6.49
N GLN A 15 14.23 -3.95 -7.81
CA GLN A 15 14.24 -5.24 -8.50
C GLN A 15 15.57 -5.99 -8.35
N SER A 16 16.65 -5.28 -8.16
CA SER A 16 18.00 -5.84 -8.04
C SER A 16 18.54 -5.87 -6.60
N LEU A 17 17.74 -5.58 -5.59
CA LEU A 17 18.16 -5.69 -4.19
C LEU A 17 18.57 -7.13 -3.88
N PRO A 18 19.86 -7.40 -3.52
CA PRO A 18 20.32 -8.78 -3.30
C PRO A 18 19.72 -9.42 -2.06
N ASP A 19 19.36 -8.63 -1.06
CA ASP A 19 18.77 -9.07 0.20
C ASP A 19 17.26 -8.74 0.30
N ARG A 20 16.58 -8.64 -0.82
CA ARG A 20 15.17 -8.21 -0.87
C ARG A 20 14.27 -9.14 -0.05
N LEU A 21 14.49 -10.46 -0.07
CA LEU A 21 13.68 -11.40 0.70
C LEU A 21 13.84 -11.20 2.20
N LEU A 22 15.05 -10.93 2.66
CA LEU A 22 15.31 -10.63 4.06
C LEU A 22 14.64 -9.32 4.47
N ARG A 23 14.75 -8.29 3.65
CA ARG A 23 14.10 -7.00 3.90
C ARG A 23 12.58 -7.12 3.87
N ALA A 24 12.04 -7.96 2.99
CA ALA A 24 10.61 -8.25 2.95
C ALA A 24 10.13 -8.89 4.26
N ASP A 25 10.86 -9.86 4.79
CA ASP A 25 10.53 -10.48 6.08
C ASP A 25 10.57 -9.47 7.23
N GLN A 26 11.56 -8.58 7.23
CA GLN A 26 11.65 -7.50 8.21
C GLN A 26 10.45 -6.58 8.13
N LEU A 27 10.04 -6.17 6.94
CA LEU A 27 8.88 -5.29 6.76
C LEU A 27 7.56 -6.00 7.09
N GLN A 28 7.43 -7.30 6.83
CA GLN A 28 6.28 -8.08 7.31
C GLN A 28 6.15 -7.95 8.83
N SER A 29 7.26 -8.08 9.56
CA SER A 29 7.26 -7.96 11.01
C SER A 29 6.93 -6.55 11.48
N VAL A 30 7.49 -5.53 10.86
CA VAL A 30 7.19 -4.13 11.15
C VAL A 30 5.70 -3.86 10.97
N MET A 31 5.14 -4.30 9.86
CA MET A 31 3.73 -4.12 9.53
C MET A 31 2.81 -4.80 10.55
N ARG A 32 3.14 -6.03 10.94
CA ARG A 32 2.35 -6.78 11.92
C ARG A 32 2.37 -6.12 13.30
N ILE A 33 3.53 -5.66 13.74
CA ILE A 33 3.65 -4.94 15.01
C ILE A 33 2.83 -3.64 14.99
N TRP A 34 2.94 -2.89 13.89
CA TRP A 34 2.21 -1.65 13.73
C TRP A 34 0.69 -1.84 13.78
N LEU A 35 0.19 -2.97 13.27
CA LEU A 35 -1.24 -3.29 13.23
C LEU A 35 -1.82 -3.72 14.60
N VAL A 36 -1.00 -4.11 15.57
CA VAL A 36 -1.46 -4.69 16.83
C VAL A 36 -2.50 -3.81 17.54
N ASP A 37 -2.26 -2.53 17.62
CA ASP A 37 -3.13 -1.58 18.36
C ASP A 37 -4.16 -0.88 17.46
N ARG A 38 -4.29 -1.28 16.21
CA ARG A 38 -5.24 -0.65 15.28
C ARG A 38 -6.63 -1.26 15.41
N PRO A 39 -7.67 -0.43 15.51
CA PRO A 39 -9.05 -0.91 15.62
C PRO A 39 -9.68 -1.25 14.27
N ASP A 40 -9.02 -0.98 13.16
CA ASP A 40 -9.57 -1.14 11.82
C ASP A 40 -9.98 -2.59 11.53
N THR A 41 -11.11 -2.77 10.86
CA THR A 41 -11.61 -4.08 10.43
C THR A 41 -11.68 -4.22 8.92
N VAL A 42 -11.56 -3.12 8.17
CA VAL A 42 -11.53 -3.13 6.70
C VAL A 42 -10.26 -2.41 6.24
N ILE A 43 -9.34 -3.16 5.68
CA ILE A 43 -8.04 -2.66 5.25
C ILE A 43 -7.89 -2.85 3.74
N GLY A 44 -7.57 -1.77 3.04
CA GLY A 44 -7.17 -1.80 1.64
C GLY A 44 -5.67 -1.93 1.50
N ALA A 45 -5.25 -2.62 0.45
CA ALA A 45 -3.84 -2.79 0.12
C ALA A 45 -3.65 -2.77 -1.40
N TYR A 46 -2.63 -3.42 -1.89
CA TYR A 46 -2.32 -3.47 -3.31
C TYR A 46 -1.75 -4.84 -3.68
N TRP A 47 -1.91 -5.23 -4.94
CA TRP A 47 -1.21 -6.38 -5.50
C TRP A 47 0.19 -5.95 -5.91
N PRO A 48 1.26 -6.60 -5.42
CA PRO A 48 2.63 -6.15 -5.68
C PRO A 48 3.03 -6.31 -7.14
N ILE A 49 3.67 -5.29 -7.68
CA ILE A 49 4.23 -5.28 -9.04
C ILE A 49 5.67 -4.76 -9.00
N LYS A 50 6.46 -5.12 -10.01
CA LYS A 50 7.82 -4.56 -10.22
C LYS A 50 8.72 -4.62 -8.97
N GLY A 51 8.67 -5.73 -8.24
CA GLY A 51 9.49 -5.93 -7.05
C GLY A 51 8.99 -5.21 -5.80
N GLU A 52 7.78 -4.70 -5.78
CA GLU A 52 7.16 -4.12 -4.59
C GLU A 52 7.11 -5.11 -3.44
N PHE A 53 7.17 -4.59 -2.23
CA PHE A 53 6.86 -5.38 -1.04
C PHE A 53 5.42 -5.89 -1.12
N ASP A 54 5.23 -7.18 -0.80
CA ASP A 54 3.91 -7.81 -0.79
C ASP A 54 3.27 -7.69 0.60
N PRO A 55 2.21 -6.87 0.77
CA PRO A 55 1.55 -6.71 2.06
C PRO A 55 0.57 -7.84 2.39
N LEU A 56 0.24 -8.69 1.42
CA LEU A 56 -0.86 -9.65 1.56
C LEU A 56 -0.59 -10.76 2.58
N PRO A 57 0.63 -11.31 2.73
CA PRO A 57 0.87 -12.30 3.79
C PRO A 57 0.60 -11.76 5.20
N ALA A 58 1.07 -10.55 5.51
CA ALA A 58 0.83 -9.92 6.81
C ALA A 58 -0.66 -9.65 7.04
N LEU A 59 -1.35 -9.19 6.01
CA LEU A 59 -2.79 -8.91 6.09
C LEU A 59 -3.63 -10.17 6.20
N HIS A 60 -3.28 -11.22 5.50
CA HIS A 60 -3.97 -12.51 5.66
C HIS A 60 -3.86 -13.02 7.10
N ARG A 61 -2.68 -12.92 7.69
CA ARG A 61 -2.47 -13.27 9.09
C ARG A 61 -3.27 -12.38 10.04
N TRP A 62 -3.31 -11.08 9.79
CA TRP A 62 -4.13 -10.15 10.54
C TRP A 62 -5.62 -10.56 10.51
N LYS A 63 -6.10 -10.98 9.34
CA LYS A 63 -7.47 -11.45 9.17
C LYS A 63 -7.73 -12.73 9.98
N GLU A 64 -6.83 -13.71 9.90
CA GLU A 64 -6.94 -14.94 10.68
C GLU A 64 -6.90 -14.66 12.19
N ASP A 65 -6.01 -13.78 12.63
CA ASP A 65 -5.91 -13.39 14.05
C ASP A 65 -7.23 -12.81 14.57
N GLY A 66 -7.97 -12.10 13.74
CA GLY A 66 -9.29 -11.57 14.09
C GLY A 66 -10.32 -12.66 14.40
N GLU A 67 -10.18 -13.82 13.79
CA GLU A 67 -11.07 -14.98 14.02
C GLU A 67 -10.78 -15.67 15.36
N LEU A 68 -9.57 -15.47 15.90
CA LEU A 68 -9.11 -16.08 17.14
C LEU A 68 -9.39 -15.22 18.40
N LEU A 69 -9.97 -14.03 18.23
CA LEU A 69 -10.32 -13.16 19.35
C LEU A 69 -11.48 -13.73 20.15
N ASP A 70 -11.60 -13.38 21.45
CA ASP A 70 -12.71 -13.78 22.31
C ASP A 70 -14.06 -13.39 21.71
N GLN A 71 -14.10 -12.25 21.03
CA GLN A 71 -15.23 -11.81 20.22
C GLN A 71 -14.74 -11.69 18.78
N PRO A 72 -14.90 -12.74 17.97
CA PRO A 72 -14.41 -12.74 16.59
C PRO A 72 -14.91 -11.54 15.81
N GLN A 73 -13.97 -10.83 15.17
CA GLN A 73 -14.25 -9.67 14.33
C GLN A 73 -14.19 -10.09 12.86
N LEU A 74 -15.16 -9.61 12.09
CA LEU A 74 -15.12 -9.77 10.63
C LEU A 74 -14.09 -8.78 10.06
N ARG A 75 -12.88 -9.25 9.86
CA ARG A 75 -11.83 -8.49 9.20
C ARG A 75 -11.84 -8.76 7.71
N ARG A 76 -11.72 -7.71 6.91
CA ARG A 76 -11.75 -7.82 5.44
C ARG A 76 -10.58 -7.06 4.84
N ILE A 77 -10.08 -7.61 3.73
CA ILE A 77 -9.00 -7.04 2.93
C ILE A 77 -9.58 -6.64 1.58
N GLY A 78 -9.19 -5.46 1.10
CA GLY A 78 -9.58 -4.99 -0.23
C GLY A 78 -8.38 -4.75 -1.13
N LEU A 79 -8.54 -5.06 -2.41
CA LEU A 79 -7.58 -4.71 -3.44
C LEU A 79 -8.19 -3.69 -4.41
N PRO A 80 -7.34 -2.83 -5.00
CA PRO A 80 -7.82 -1.74 -5.85
C PRO A 80 -8.32 -2.23 -7.20
N VAL A 81 -9.42 -1.63 -7.63
CA VAL A 81 -9.98 -1.77 -8.97
C VAL A 81 -9.97 -0.38 -9.60
N VAL A 82 -9.36 -0.26 -10.76
CA VAL A 82 -9.20 1.02 -11.46
C VAL A 82 -10.50 1.45 -12.09
N ASN A 83 -10.93 2.68 -11.79
CA ASN A 83 -11.95 3.38 -12.56
C ASN A 83 -11.25 4.25 -13.61
N LYS A 84 -11.28 3.83 -14.88
CA LYS A 84 -10.58 4.53 -15.96
C LYS A 84 -11.16 5.91 -16.27
N ALA A 85 -12.48 6.07 -16.14
CA ALA A 85 -13.16 7.33 -16.47
C ALA A 85 -12.71 8.45 -15.53
N HIS A 86 -12.62 8.16 -14.23
CA HIS A 86 -12.27 9.15 -13.20
C HIS A 86 -10.81 9.06 -12.77
N LYS A 87 -10.07 8.03 -13.21
CA LYS A 87 -8.68 7.75 -12.81
C LYS A 87 -8.55 7.63 -11.29
N THR A 88 -9.50 6.95 -10.67
CA THR A 88 -9.57 6.68 -9.25
C THR A 88 -9.58 5.18 -8.99
N LEU A 89 -9.43 4.80 -7.72
CA LEU A 89 -9.47 3.42 -7.26
C LEU A 89 -10.72 3.19 -6.42
N THR A 90 -11.38 2.06 -6.62
CA THR A 90 -12.32 1.47 -5.67
C THR A 90 -11.71 0.19 -5.13
N PHE A 91 -12.13 -0.22 -3.93
CA PHE A 91 -11.55 -1.40 -3.29
C PHE A 91 -12.60 -2.51 -3.22
N HIS A 92 -12.22 -3.69 -3.67
CA HIS A 92 -13.10 -4.86 -3.68
C HIS A 92 -12.52 -5.95 -2.79
N ALA A 93 -13.39 -6.71 -2.14
CA ALA A 93 -12.99 -7.75 -1.21
C ALA A 93 -12.04 -8.75 -1.85
N TRP A 94 -10.98 -9.07 -1.14
CA TRP A 94 -9.98 -10.06 -1.53
C TRP A 94 -9.75 -11.05 -0.40
N TYR A 95 -9.63 -12.31 -0.76
CA TYR A 95 -9.21 -13.40 0.13
C TYR A 95 -8.41 -14.41 -0.68
N PRO A 96 -7.52 -15.20 -0.06
CA PRO A 96 -6.77 -16.22 -0.79
C PRO A 96 -7.70 -17.17 -1.52
N GLY A 97 -7.46 -17.38 -2.82
CA GLY A 97 -8.29 -18.23 -3.66
C GLY A 97 -9.56 -17.58 -4.23
N CYS A 98 -9.80 -16.28 -3.95
CA CYS A 98 -10.94 -15.61 -4.59
C CYS A 98 -10.72 -15.50 -6.10
N PRO A 99 -11.81 -15.38 -6.89
CA PRO A 99 -11.69 -15.17 -8.33
C PRO A 99 -10.89 -13.89 -8.63
N MET A 100 -9.96 -14.00 -9.57
CA MET A 100 -9.09 -12.89 -9.98
C MET A 100 -9.11 -12.77 -11.50
N GLU A 101 -8.88 -11.55 -11.98
CA GLU A 101 -8.68 -11.26 -13.40
C GLU A 101 -7.65 -10.14 -13.55
N GLU A 102 -7.03 -10.03 -14.71
CA GLU A 102 -6.13 -8.92 -15.01
C GLU A 102 -6.92 -7.68 -15.43
N ASP A 103 -6.49 -6.51 -14.95
CA ASP A 103 -7.03 -5.23 -15.42
C ASP A 103 -6.38 -4.81 -16.74
N ALA A 104 -6.69 -3.60 -17.22
CA ALA A 104 -6.15 -3.08 -18.48
C ALA A 104 -4.62 -2.87 -18.45
N TYR A 105 -4.01 -2.85 -17.26
CA TYR A 105 -2.56 -2.71 -17.10
C TYR A 105 -1.89 -4.06 -16.82
N GLY A 106 -2.63 -5.18 -16.90
CA GLY A 106 -2.13 -6.50 -16.59
C GLY A 106 -1.97 -6.79 -15.10
N ILE A 107 -2.56 -5.98 -14.23
CA ILE A 107 -2.47 -6.15 -12.78
C ILE A 107 -3.63 -7.01 -12.29
N PRO A 108 -3.37 -8.10 -11.54
CA PRO A 108 -4.43 -8.90 -10.95
C PRO A 108 -5.34 -8.07 -10.04
N LYS A 109 -6.63 -8.25 -10.21
CA LYS A 109 -7.68 -7.64 -9.36
C LYS A 109 -8.74 -8.67 -9.02
N PRO A 110 -9.49 -8.49 -7.91
CA PRO A 110 -10.63 -9.34 -7.61
C PRO A 110 -11.68 -9.26 -8.71
N LYS A 111 -12.26 -10.42 -9.05
CA LYS A 111 -13.33 -10.54 -10.03
C LYS A 111 -14.64 -10.85 -9.33
N ASP A 112 -15.66 -10.03 -9.58
CA ASP A 112 -17.03 -10.22 -9.09
C ASP A 112 -17.15 -10.33 -7.56
N THR A 113 -16.21 -9.74 -6.82
CA THR A 113 -16.35 -9.61 -5.38
C THR A 113 -16.99 -8.26 -5.02
N GLU A 114 -17.46 -8.13 -3.78
CA GLU A 114 -18.15 -6.95 -3.34
C GLU A 114 -17.21 -5.74 -3.17
N PRO A 115 -17.65 -4.53 -3.51
CA PRO A 115 -16.92 -3.34 -3.13
C PRO A 115 -16.97 -3.16 -1.61
N ILE A 116 -15.85 -2.71 -1.04
CA ILE A 116 -15.73 -2.43 0.39
C ILE A 116 -15.12 -1.05 0.60
N HIS A 117 -15.29 -0.51 1.81
CA HIS A 117 -14.82 0.83 2.15
C HIS A 117 -13.75 0.74 3.24
N PRO A 118 -12.47 0.71 2.87
CA PRO A 118 -11.40 0.65 3.85
C PRO A 118 -11.34 1.88 4.74
N THR A 119 -11.05 1.67 6.01
CA THR A 119 -10.72 2.74 6.96
C THR A 119 -9.22 2.93 7.11
N LEU A 120 -8.45 1.99 6.59
CA LEU A 120 -6.99 2.00 6.55
C LEU A 120 -6.54 1.53 5.16
N LEU A 121 -5.62 2.28 4.53
CA LEU A 121 -5.02 1.91 3.25
C LEU A 121 -3.52 1.77 3.39
N PHE A 122 -2.98 0.63 2.95
CA PHE A 122 -1.57 0.49 2.66
C PHE A 122 -1.30 0.88 1.22
N VAL A 123 -0.35 1.79 1.02
CA VAL A 123 -0.05 2.43 -0.27
C VAL A 123 1.37 2.10 -0.70
N PRO A 124 1.59 1.62 -1.94
CA PRO A 124 2.94 1.32 -2.38
C PRO A 124 3.73 2.62 -2.62
N CYS A 125 5.00 2.61 -2.23
CA CYS A 125 5.91 3.73 -2.44
C CYS A 125 7.07 3.30 -3.34
N VAL A 126 7.24 3.95 -4.48
CA VAL A 126 8.47 3.84 -5.28
C VAL A 126 9.61 4.53 -4.53
N GLY A 127 9.34 5.69 -4.01
CA GLY A 127 10.18 6.44 -3.09
C GLY A 127 9.32 7.20 -2.09
N TYR A 128 9.93 7.73 -1.07
CA TYR A 128 9.26 8.52 -0.03
C TYR A 128 10.27 9.45 0.63
N GLY A 129 9.77 10.51 1.24
CA GLY A 129 10.62 11.50 1.83
C GLY A 129 10.05 12.14 3.09
N PRO A 130 10.63 13.23 3.55
CA PRO A 130 10.18 13.93 4.74
C PRO A 130 8.72 14.38 4.63
N GLY A 131 8.03 14.44 5.77
CA GLY A 131 6.67 14.96 5.84
C GLY A 131 5.57 13.97 5.42
N GLY A 132 5.90 12.70 5.19
CA GLY A 132 4.92 11.69 4.78
C GLY A 132 4.62 11.68 3.28
N TYR A 133 5.40 12.39 2.48
CA TYR A 133 5.21 12.44 1.03
C TYR A 133 5.84 11.24 0.35
N ARG A 134 5.19 10.76 -0.72
CA ARG A 134 5.65 9.62 -1.49
C ARG A 134 5.79 9.93 -2.97
N LEU A 135 6.66 9.18 -3.63
CA LEU A 135 6.77 9.10 -5.08
C LEU A 135 6.08 7.81 -5.53
N GLY A 136 5.01 7.95 -6.32
CA GLY A 136 4.34 6.81 -6.95
C GLY A 136 4.78 6.63 -8.40
N TYR A 137 3.91 5.99 -9.21
CA TYR A 137 4.21 5.72 -10.62
C TYR A 137 3.88 6.88 -11.57
N GLY A 138 3.34 7.98 -11.05
CA GLY A 138 3.06 9.19 -11.84
C GLY A 138 1.64 9.29 -12.40
N GLY A 139 0.79 8.27 -12.21
CA GLY A 139 -0.59 8.29 -12.70
C GLY A 139 -1.56 9.08 -11.82
N GLY A 140 -1.20 9.37 -10.57
CA GLY A 140 -2.00 10.15 -9.64
C GLY A 140 -3.27 9.45 -9.12
N PHE A 141 -3.38 8.13 -9.28
CA PHE A 141 -4.57 7.38 -8.88
C PHE A 141 -4.85 7.48 -7.38
N TYR A 142 -3.82 7.33 -6.54
CA TYR A 142 -3.98 7.43 -5.09
C TYR A 142 -4.31 8.85 -4.65
N ASP A 143 -3.63 9.86 -5.18
CA ASP A 143 -3.91 11.26 -4.83
C ASP A 143 -5.35 11.65 -5.17
N ARG A 144 -5.83 11.28 -6.36
CA ARG A 144 -7.22 11.54 -6.76
C ARG A 144 -8.21 10.77 -5.91
N THR A 145 -7.93 9.51 -5.63
CA THR A 145 -8.80 8.67 -4.79
C THR A 145 -8.93 9.26 -3.39
N LEU A 146 -7.80 9.61 -2.77
CA LEU A 146 -7.79 10.17 -1.41
C LEU A 146 -8.48 11.53 -1.34
N ALA A 147 -8.41 12.33 -2.41
CA ALA A 147 -9.09 13.62 -2.47
C ALA A 147 -10.62 13.48 -2.49
N THR A 148 -11.15 12.34 -2.91
CA THR A 148 -12.61 12.13 -3.06
C THR A 148 -13.22 11.29 -1.94
N LEU A 149 -12.44 10.54 -1.17
CA LEU A 149 -12.97 9.67 -0.12
C LEU A 149 -13.37 10.46 1.13
N GLN A 150 -14.60 10.20 1.62
CA GLN A 150 -15.15 10.80 2.83
C GLN A 150 -15.89 9.72 3.64
N PRO A 151 -15.47 9.42 4.88
CA PRO A 151 -14.26 9.94 5.52
C PRO A 151 -12.99 9.41 4.85
N ARG A 152 -11.93 10.22 4.90
CA ARG A 152 -10.62 9.80 4.36
C ARG A 152 -10.05 8.69 5.23
N PRO A 153 -9.63 7.54 4.64
CA PRO A 153 -8.99 6.49 5.41
C PRO A 153 -7.62 6.93 5.93
N THR A 154 -7.17 6.28 6.98
CA THR A 154 -5.77 6.39 7.42
C THR A 154 -4.89 5.76 6.33
N THR A 155 -3.81 6.44 5.95
CA THR A 155 -2.93 6.00 4.87
C THR A 155 -1.54 5.66 5.40
N VAL A 156 -1.02 4.50 4.99
CA VAL A 156 0.28 3.99 5.42
C VAL A 156 1.07 3.57 4.20
N GLY A 157 2.17 4.26 3.95
CA GLY A 157 3.10 3.90 2.87
C GLY A 157 3.99 2.73 3.26
N LEU A 158 4.26 1.87 2.30
CA LEU A 158 5.18 0.75 2.44
C LEU A 158 6.28 0.85 1.39
N GLY A 159 7.51 0.80 1.80
CA GLY A 159 8.66 0.85 0.91
C GLY A 159 9.90 0.27 1.58
N TYR A 160 10.94 0.03 0.78
CA TYR A 160 12.23 -0.41 1.29
C TYR A 160 13.13 0.79 1.61
N THR A 161 14.14 0.57 2.44
CA THR A 161 15.06 1.62 2.90
C THR A 161 15.69 2.41 1.75
N HIS A 162 16.04 1.74 0.63
CA HIS A 162 16.65 2.41 -0.53
C HIS A 162 15.77 3.52 -1.14
N GLY A 163 14.47 3.46 -0.91
CA GLY A 163 13.51 4.41 -1.47
C GLY A 163 13.42 5.73 -0.72
N TYR A 164 14.14 5.89 0.39
CA TYR A 164 14.13 7.15 1.14
C TYR A 164 14.90 8.25 0.37
N LEU A 165 14.26 9.39 0.24
CA LEU A 165 14.75 10.55 -0.49
C LEU A 165 14.89 11.74 0.47
N ASP A 166 16.12 12.11 0.82
CA ASP A 166 16.39 13.23 1.73
C ASP A 166 15.83 14.55 1.20
N GLU A 167 15.91 14.74 -0.11
CA GLU A 167 15.49 15.95 -0.79
C GLU A 167 14.32 15.63 -1.74
N PHE A 168 13.15 15.41 -1.18
CA PHE A 168 11.93 15.16 -1.95
C PHE A 168 11.11 16.45 -2.02
N GLU A 169 10.76 16.86 -3.25
CA GLU A 169 9.93 18.04 -3.50
C GLU A 169 8.51 17.58 -3.92
N PRO A 170 7.53 17.64 -2.99
CA PRO A 170 6.16 17.33 -3.33
C PRO A 170 5.56 18.42 -4.23
N GLU A 171 4.62 18.03 -5.09
CA GLU A 171 3.82 18.96 -5.88
C GLU A 171 2.60 19.40 -5.07
N ALA A 172 1.97 20.52 -5.51
CA ALA A 172 0.85 21.11 -4.77
C ALA A 172 -0.35 20.15 -4.58
N HIS A 173 -0.56 19.22 -5.52
CA HIS A 173 -1.65 18.24 -5.44
C HIS A 173 -1.28 16.95 -4.69
N ASP A 174 -0.02 16.78 -4.30
CA ASP A 174 0.41 15.60 -3.55
C ASP A 174 -0.15 15.66 -2.12
N LEU A 175 -0.71 14.53 -1.68
CA LEU A 175 -1.25 14.40 -0.33
C LEU A 175 -0.27 13.60 0.52
N PRO A 176 0.12 14.12 1.71
CA PRO A 176 0.97 13.36 2.61
C PRO A 176 0.24 12.15 3.18
N LEU A 177 0.98 11.08 3.40
CA LEU A 177 0.49 9.89 4.09
C LEU A 177 0.52 10.10 5.60
N ASP A 178 -0.33 9.38 6.31
CA ASP A 178 -0.37 9.44 7.78
C ASP A 178 0.82 8.73 8.42
N ALA A 179 1.29 7.66 7.79
CA ALA A 179 2.48 6.94 8.24
C ALA A 179 3.25 6.36 7.05
N ILE A 180 4.53 6.08 7.24
CA ILE A 180 5.37 5.34 6.30
C ILE A 180 6.19 4.32 7.09
N LEU A 181 6.14 3.07 6.65
CA LEU A 181 6.91 1.97 7.20
C LEU A 181 7.92 1.47 6.18
N ASN A 182 9.10 1.08 6.66
CA ASN A 182 10.07 0.36 5.84
C ASN A 182 10.64 -0.83 6.61
N ASP A 183 11.61 -1.50 6.03
CA ASP A 183 12.24 -2.67 6.63
C ASP A 183 13.00 -2.38 7.93
N ASN A 184 13.26 -1.11 8.26
CA ASN A 184 13.88 -0.69 9.51
C ASN A 184 12.87 -0.24 10.57
N GLY A 185 11.62 -0.04 10.24
CA GLY A 185 10.60 0.38 11.19
C GLY A 185 9.74 1.53 10.68
N VAL A 186 9.22 2.33 11.60
CA VAL A 186 8.40 3.51 11.28
C VAL A 186 9.31 4.67 10.86
N VAL A 187 9.15 5.13 9.63
CA VAL A 187 9.91 6.27 9.07
C VAL A 187 9.19 7.59 9.35
N TRP A 188 7.87 7.56 9.25
CA TRP A 188 7.01 8.72 9.45
C TRP A 188 5.73 8.30 10.20
N PRO A 189 5.21 9.11 11.12
CA PRO A 189 5.85 10.31 11.68
C PRO A 189 7.07 9.98 12.54
N VAL A 190 7.92 10.95 12.69
CA VAL A 190 9.16 10.83 13.49
C VAL A 190 8.84 10.97 14.97
#